data_f9d960db4d287ce8c37f5be0406190a5
#
_entry.id   f9d960db4d287ce8c37f5be0406190a5
#
_cell.length_a   1.000
_cell.length_b   1.000
_cell.length_c   1.000
_cell.angle_alpha   90.00
_cell.angle_beta   90.00
_cell.angle_gamma   90.00
#
_symmetry.space_group_name_H-M   'P 1'
#
loop_
_entity.id
_entity.type
_entity.pdbx_description
1 polymer ?
#
loop_
_entity_poly.entity_id
_entity_poly.type
_entity_poly.pdbx_seq_one_letter_code
_entity_poly.pdbx_strand_id
1 'polypeptide(L)'
;PPREHWHISTDGKIADLYGCLTTIIEMDPFEFLEKIAFLLDNKPTNYPLMWENYCKTVPMPELPYSEISAIGKLIQSLPEPCALHLANSSTIRYAQLFTIPPRVEICCNRGVNGIEGSLSTAIGYAVASTKLNFIIIGDLSFFYDMNALWNQNYGANIRILLLNNEGGEIFHTLPGMDKSSRSREFITAEH
;
A
#
# COMPACT_ATOMS: atom_id res chain seq x y z
N PRO A 1 10.88 -21.40 7.14
CA PRO A 1 11.95 -20.45 7.00
C PRO A 1 12.84 -20.84 5.82
N PRO A 2 13.49 -19.87 5.13
CA PRO A 2 14.46 -20.16 4.10
C PRO A 2 15.65 -20.97 4.66
N ARG A 3 16.37 -21.67 3.78
CA ARG A 3 17.59 -22.39 4.20
C ARG A 3 18.74 -21.45 4.54
N GLU A 4 18.77 -20.31 3.87
CA GLU A 4 19.77 -19.26 4.07
C GLU A 4 19.07 -17.90 4.11
N HIS A 5 19.49 -17.08 5.05
CA HIS A 5 19.06 -15.69 5.19
C HIS A 5 20.30 -14.84 5.40
N TRP A 6 20.59 -13.97 4.45
CA TRP A 6 21.74 -13.08 4.48
C TRP A 6 21.31 -11.67 4.82
N HIS A 7 22.02 -11.06 5.74
CA HIS A 7 21.89 -9.66 6.06
C HIS A 7 23.11 -8.89 5.55
N ILE A 8 22.86 -7.96 4.63
CA ILE A 8 23.90 -7.13 4.04
C ILE A 8 23.72 -5.72 4.55
N SER A 9 24.73 -5.18 5.24
CA SER A 9 24.73 -3.82 5.75
C SER A 9 26.16 -3.31 5.92
N THR A 10 26.32 -1.99 5.87
CA THR A 10 27.65 -1.36 6.05
C THR A 10 28.17 -1.39 7.48
N ASP A 11 27.32 -1.71 8.46
CA ASP A 11 27.67 -1.72 9.88
C ASP A 11 27.82 -3.12 10.48
N GLY A 12 27.54 -4.18 9.70
CA GLY A 12 27.70 -5.57 10.12
C GLY A 12 26.86 -5.99 11.33
N LYS A 13 25.91 -5.16 11.77
CA LYS A 13 25.08 -5.47 12.93
C LYS A 13 24.14 -6.64 12.70
N ILE A 14 23.86 -7.37 13.77
CA ILE A 14 22.90 -8.47 13.73
C ILE A 14 21.49 -7.91 13.66
N ALA A 15 20.79 -8.21 12.55
CA ALA A 15 19.38 -7.90 12.37
C ALA A 15 18.63 -9.16 11.87
N ASP A 16 18.17 -9.98 12.81
CA ASP A 16 17.46 -11.23 12.52
C ASP A 16 15.95 -11.04 12.65
N LEU A 17 15.36 -10.36 11.67
CA LEU A 17 13.91 -10.05 11.65
C LEU A 17 13.01 -11.29 11.50
N TYR A 18 13.55 -12.39 10.97
CA TYR A 18 12.78 -13.59 10.63
C TYR A 18 13.17 -14.80 11.47
N GLY A 19 14.09 -14.67 12.43
CA GLY A 19 14.54 -15.77 13.28
C GLY A 19 15.28 -16.89 12.52
N CYS A 20 15.93 -16.57 11.42
CA CYS A 20 16.61 -17.55 10.57
C CYS A 20 17.86 -17.00 9.88
N LEU A 21 18.48 -15.99 10.45
CA LEU A 21 19.71 -15.38 9.92
C LEU A 21 20.87 -16.38 9.92
N THR A 22 21.48 -16.58 8.77
CA THR A 22 22.62 -17.51 8.58
C THR A 22 23.94 -16.79 8.32
N THR A 23 23.90 -15.62 7.71
CA THR A 23 25.11 -14.93 7.26
C THR A 23 24.96 -13.41 7.38
N ILE A 24 25.99 -12.75 7.86
CA ILE A 24 26.13 -11.31 7.87
C ILE A 24 27.25 -10.93 6.91
N ILE A 25 26.99 -10.00 6.02
CA ILE A 25 27.96 -9.47 5.07
C ILE A 25 28.09 -7.96 5.31
N GLU A 26 29.24 -7.54 5.83
CA GLU A 26 29.54 -6.14 6.03
C GLU A 26 30.03 -5.52 4.72
N MET A 27 29.07 -4.94 4.00
CA MET A 27 29.29 -4.33 2.69
C MET A 27 28.12 -3.41 2.37
N ASP A 28 28.34 -2.42 1.49
CA ASP A 28 27.25 -1.66 0.91
C ASP A 28 26.33 -2.59 0.11
N PRO A 29 24.99 -2.58 0.33
CA PRO A 29 24.07 -3.48 -0.36
C PRO A 29 24.09 -3.33 -1.89
N PHE A 30 24.31 -2.12 -2.41
CA PHE A 30 24.40 -1.90 -3.85
C PHE A 30 25.68 -2.53 -4.42
N GLU A 31 26.82 -2.30 -3.78
CA GLU A 31 28.10 -2.91 -4.15
C GLU A 31 28.04 -4.45 -4.11
N PHE A 32 27.37 -5.00 -3.10
CA PHE A 32 27.14 -6.45 -3.01
C PHE A 32 26.33 -6.97 -4.21
N LEU A 33 25.23 -6.29 -4.56
CA LEU A 33 24.39 -6.70 -5.68
C LEU A 33 25.12 -6.58 -7.02
N GLU A 34 25.94 -5.56 -7.24
CA GLU A 34 26.77 -5.43 -8.44
C GLU A 34 27.75 -6.61 -8.58
N LYS A 35 28.44 -6.95 -7.47
CA LYS A 35 29.38 -8.08 -7.48
C LYS A 35 28.69 -9.42 -7.75
N ILE A 36 27.54 -9.65 -7.12
CA ILE A 36 26.77 -10.88 -7.38
C ILE A 36 26.25 -10.91 -8.82
N ALA A 37 25.72 -9.81 -9.34
CA ALA A 37 25.22 -9.73 -10.70
C ALA A 37 26.33 -10.05 -11.72
N PHE A 38 27.57 -9.61 -11.45
CA PHE A 38 28.71 -9.94 -12.30
C PHE A 38 29.10 -11.42 -12.24
N LEU A 39 28.92 -12.06 -11.06
CA LEU A 39 29.25 -13.48 -10.86
C LEU A 39 28.16 -14.44 -11.36
N LEU A 40 26.92 -13.96 -11.47
CA LEU A 40 25.80 -14.76 -11.94
C LEU A 40 25.87 -14.92 -13.45
N ASP A 41 25.85 -16.17 -13.88
CA ASP A 41 25.72 -16.52 -15.29
C ASP A 41 24.33 -16.05 -15.77
N ASN A 42 24.28 -15.07 -16.68
CA ASN A 42 23.02 -14.50 -17.22
C ASN A 42 22.29 -15.50 -18.13
N LYS A 43 21.98 -16.68 -17.60
CA LYS A 43 21.13 -17.63 -18.33
C LYS A 43 19.68 -17.15 -18.33
N PRO A 44 19.06 -17.08 -19.49
CA PRO A 44 17.64 -16.75 -19.56
C PRO A 44 16.86 -17.79 -18.73
N THR A 45 16.05 -17.29 -17.82
CA THR A 45 15.16 -18.12 -17.00
C THR A 45 13.71 -17.89 -17.42
N ASN A 46 12.89 -18.93 -17.36
CA ASN A 46 11.46 -18.83 -17.58
C ASN A 46 10.69 -18.44 -16.29
N TYR A 47 11.41 -18.17 -15.18
CA TYR A 47 10.79 -17.86 -13.88
C TYR A 47 9.81 -16.69 -13.93
N PRO A 48 10.10 -15.54 -14.58
CA PRO A 48 9.12 -14.46 -14.72
C PRO A 48 7.85 -14.88 -15.44
N LEU A 49 7.98 -15.65 -16.52
CA LEU A 49 6.83 -16.18 -17.29
C LEU A 49 6.01 -17.18 -16.47
N MET A 50 6.66 -18.00 -15.65
CA MET A 50 5.96 -18.92 -14.73
C MET A 50 5.11 -18.16 -13.74
N TRP A 51 5.64 -17.08 -13.13
CA TRP A 51 4.90 -16.22 -12.21
C TRP A 51 3.75 -15.49 -12.90
N GLU A 52 4.01 -14.91 -14.07
CA GLU A 52 2.97 -14.22 -14.84
C GLU A 52 1.81 -15.16 -15.19
N ASN A 53 2.13 -16.37 -15.67
CA ASN A 53 1.12 -17.36 -15.96
C ASN A 53 0.36 -17.82 -14.72
N TYR A 54 1.05 -18.02 -13.60
CA TYR A 54 0.40 -18.37 -12.34
C TYR A 54 -0.55 -17.27 -11.87
N CYS A 55 -0.13 -16.00 -11.89
CA CYS A 55 -0.98 -14.87 -11.52
C CYS A 55 -2.24 -14.77 -12.39
N LYS A 56 -2.14 -15.10 -13.68
CA LYS A 56 -3.30 -15.15 -14.59
C LYS A 56 -4.31 -16.25 -14.24
N THR A 57 -3.87 -17.31 -13.54
CA THR A 57 -4.76 -18.42 -13.12
C THR A 57 -5.46 -18.17 -11.80
N VAL A 58 -5.05 -17.16 -11.03
CA VAL A 58 -5.69 -16.82 -9.74
C VAL A 58 -7.06 -16.17 -10.03
N PRO A 59 -8.16 -16.85 -9.68
CA PRO A 59 -9.47 -16.28 -9.95
C PRO A 59 -9.75 -15.10 -9.02
N MET A 60 -10.33 -14.05 -9.57
CA MET A 60 -10.93 -13.01 -8.73
C MET A 60 -12.23 -13.57 -8.13
N PRO A 61 -12.38 -13.63 -6.80
CA PRO A 61 -13.61 -14.10 -6.20
C PRO A 61 -14.77 -13.16 -6.52
N GLU A 62 -15.99 -13.70 -6.57
CA GLU A 62 -17.19 -12.87 -6.56
C GLU A 62 -17.25 -12.14 -5.21
N LEU A 63 -17.28 -10.82 -5.28
CA LEU A 63 -17.26 -9.97 -4.09
C LEU A 63 -18.68 -9.45 -3.85
N PRO A 64 -19.28 -9.74 -2.69
CA PRO A 64 -20.52 -9.06 -2.27
C PRO A 64 -20.24 -7.56 -2.11
N TYR A 65 -21.28 -6.77 -1.92
CA TYR A 65 -21.12 -5.36 -1.60
C TYR A 65 -20.24 -5.19 -0.35
N SER A 66 -19.12 -4.53 -0.52
CA SER A 66 -18.05 -4.39 0.49
C SER A 66 -17.09 -3.29 0.07
N GLU A 67 -16.20 -2.86 0.97
CA GLU A 67 -15.11 -1.95 0.65
C GLU A 67 -14.24 -2.45 -0.51
N ILE A 68 -13.93 -3.74 -0.51
CA ILE A 68 -13.14 -4.36 -1.59
C ILE A 68 -13.87 -4.20 -2.93
N SER A 69 -15.18 -4.48 -2.96
CA SER A 69 -15.97 -4.35 -4.20
C SER A 69 -16.11 -2.90 -4.66
N ALA A 70 -16.21 -1.94 -3.73
CA ALA A 70 -16.26 -0.52 -4.04
C ALA A 70 -14.94 -0.02 -4.63
N ILE A 71 -13.81 -0.42 -4.03
CA ILE A 71 -12.47 -0.11 -4.53
C ILE A 71 -12.28 -0.70 -5.93
N GLY A 72 -12.65 -1.96 -6.12
CA GLY A 72 -12.53 -2.64 -7.42
C GLY A 72 -13.34 -1.95 -8.52
N LYS A 73 -14.58 -1.55 -8.23
CA LYS A 73 -15.41 -0.80 -9.16
C LYS A 73 -14.82 0.54 -9.52
N LEU A 74 -14.27 1.28 -8.53
CA LEU A 74 -13.59 2.54 -8.79
C LEU A 74 -12.39 2.32 -9.70
N ILE A 75 -11.50 1.38 -9.37
CA ILE A 75 -10.28 1.11 -10.16
C ILE A 75 -10.62 0.76 -11.61
N GLN A 76 -11.66 -0.08 -11.82
CA GLN A 76 -12.12 -0.45 -13.16
C GLN A 76 -12.74 0.71 -13.96
N SER A 77 -13.20 1.76 -13.29
CA SER A 77 -13.82 2.93 -13.92
C SER A 77 -12.88 4.13 -14.06
N LEU A 78 -11.61 4.00 -13.65
CA LEU A 78 -10.65 5.10 -13.73
C LEU A 78 -10.43 5.54 -15.18
N PRO A 79 -10.57 6.84 -15.48
CA PRO A 79 -10.18 7.36 -16.77
C PRO A 79 -8.65 7.42 -16.88
N GLU A 80 -8.14 7.23 -18.09
CA GLU A 80 -6.70 7.35 -18.36
C GLU A 80 -6.38 8.57 -19.24
N PRO A 81 -5.41 9.39 -18.89
CA PRO A 81 -4.54 9.33 -17.69
C PRO A 81 -5.18 9.99 -16.47
N CYS A 82 -4.93 9.45 -15.29
CA CYS A 82 -5.29 10.08 -14.01
C CYS A 82 -4.26 9.74 -12.91
N ALA A 83 -4.42 10.34 -11.72
CA ALA A 83 -3.69 9.97 -10.52
C ALA A 83 -4.62 9.27 -9.53
N LEU A 84 -4.16 8.19 -8.91
CA LEU A 84 -4.83 7.43 -7.88
C LEU A 84 -4.03 7.52 -6.58
N HIS A 85 -4.60 8.18 -5.58
CA HIS A 85 -4.04 8.31 -4.25
C HIS A 85 -4.66 7.26 -3.33
N LEU A 86 -3.83 6.42 -2.74
CA LEU A 86 -4.26 5.35 -1.85
C LEU A 86 -3.82 5.65 -0.43
N ALA A 87 -4.77 5.83 0.48
CA ALA A 87 -4.46 5.92 1.90
C ALA A 87 -3.97 4.58 2.46
N ASN A 88 -3.33 4.64 3.60
CA ASN A 88 -2.81 3.46 4.29
C ASN A 88 -3.92 2.56 4.88
N SER A 89 -3.52 1.49 5.56
CA SER A 89 -4.38 0.48 6.16
C SER A 89 -5.08 -0.42 5.14
N SER A 90 -6.37 -0.67 5.27
CA SER A 90 -7.14 -1.59 4.41
C SER A 90 -7.19 -1.12 2.97
N THR A 91 -7.27 0.19 2.74
CA THR A 91 -7.37 0.80 1.40
C THR A 91 -6.29 0.31 0.44
N ILE A 92 -5.02 0.49 0.79
CA ILE A 92 -3.91 0.07 -0.08
C ILE A 92 -3.84 -1.46 -0.22
N ARG A 93 -4.21 -2.21 0.83
CA ARG A 93 -4.20 -3.68 0.80
C ARG A 93 -5.25 -4.23 -0.16
N TYR A 94 -6.44 -3.67 -0.14
CA TYR A 94 -7.53 -4.08 -1.05
C TYR A 94 -7.27 -3.65 -2.48
N ALA A 95 -6.70 -2.47 -2.69
CA ALA A 95 -6.35 -1.99 -4.04
C ALA A 95 -5.37 -2.93 -4.76
N GLN A 96 -4.47 -3.61 -4.04
CA GLN A 96 -3.51 -4.58 -4.60
C GLN A 96 -4.18 -5.83 -5.22
N LEU A 97 -5.44 -6.09 -4.93
CA LEU A 97 -6.19 -7.21 -5.52
C LEU A 97 -6.64 -6.94 -6.95
N PHE A 98 -6.54 -5.70 -7.42
CA PHE A 98 -7.04 -5.28 -8.72
C PHE A 98 -5.91 -4.82 -9.63
N THR A 99 -6.05 -5.10 -10.91
CA THR A 99 -5.14 -4.57 -11.93
C THR A 99 -5.45 -3.09 -12.15
N ILE A 100 -4.47 -2.24 -11.88
CA ILE A 100 -4.58 -0.80 -12.12
C ILE A 100 -4.20 -0.52 -13.58
N PRO A 101 -4.97 0.31 -14.31
CA PRO A 101 -4.67 0.64 -15.69
C PRO A 101 -3.26 1.28 -15.85
N PRO A 102 -2.53 0.99 -16.94
CA PRO A 102 -1.10 1.31 -17.05
C PRO A 102 -0.77 2.81 -17.09
N ARG A 103 -1.74 3.66 -17.43
CA ARG A 103 -1.56 5.12 -17.47
C ARG A 103 -2.09 5.83 -16.22
N VAL A 104 -2.43 5.09 -15.18
CA VAL A 104 -2.80 5.61 -13.87
C VAL A 104 -1.55 5.73 -13.01
N GLU A 105 -1.26 6.95 -12.56
CA GLU A 105 -0.17 7.21 -11.62
C GLU A 105 -0.60 6.89 -10.20
N ILE A 106 0.13 6.02 -9.51
CA ILE A 106 -0.21 5.60 -8.15
C ILE A 106 0.61 6.39 -7.14
N CYS A 107 -0.07 7.01 -6.19
CA CYS A 107 0.52 7.77 -5.08
C CYS A 107 0.10 7.16 -3.74
N CYS A 108 1.04 7.00 -2.83
CA CYS A 108 0.76 6.46 -1.50
C CYS A 108 1.84 6.84 -0.48
N ASN A 109 1.44 7.24 0.72
CA ASN A 109 2.34 7.61 1.82
C ASN A 109 2.80 6.36 2.59
N ARG A 110 3.77 5.61 2.06
CA ARG A 110 4.19 4.31 2.64
C ARG A 110 5.42 4.36 3.54
N GLY A 111 5.99 5.53 3.81
CA GLY A 111 7.23 5.66 4.59
C GLY A 111 7.15 4.98 5.97
N VAL A 112 6.21 5.42 6.81
CA VAL A 112 5.98 4.87 8.17
C VAL A 112 4.57 4.31 8.36
N ASN A 113 3.80 4.19 7.30
CA ASN A 113 2.44 3.63 7.29
C ASN A 113 1.42 4.34 8.19
N GLY A 114 1.63 5.63 8.51
CA GLY A 114 0.67 6.45 9.23
C GLY A 114 -0.63 6.63 8.44
N ILE A 115 -1.73 6.85 9.13
CA ILE A 115 -3.03 7.11 8.50
C ILE A 115 -3.32 8.60 8.32
N GLU A 116 -2.51 9.47 8.92
CA GLU A 116 -2.53 10.92 8.75
C GLU A 116 -1.77 11.33 7.47
N GLY A 117 -2.02 12.56 7.00
CA GLY A 117 -1.30 13.19 5.89
C GLY A 117 -1.61 12.68 4.48
N SER A 118 -2.42 11.63 4.34
CA SER A 118 -2.75 11.06 3.03
C SER A 118 -3.62 12.00 2.20
N LEU A 119 -4.61 12.64 2.83
CA LEU A 119 -5.50 13.59 2.16
C LEU A 119 -4.75 14.87 1.79
N SER A 120 -3.98 15.45 2.72
CA SER A 120 -3.17 16.65 2.48
C SER A 120 -2.19 16.47 1.33
N THR A 121 -1.52 15.32 1.27
CA THR A 121 -0.60 15.00 0.18
C THR A 121 -1.34 14.93 -1.15
N ALA A 122 -2.50 14.27 -1.19
CA ALA A 122 -3.31 14.15 -2.40
C ALA A 122 -3.85 15.51 -2.87
N ILE A 123 -4.31 16.35 -1.95
CA ILE A 123 -4.77 17.72 -2.24
C ILE A 123 -3.60 18.56 -2.77
N GLY A 124 -2.42 18.52 -2.12
CA GLY A 124 -1.23 19.22 -2.59
C GLY A 124 -0.80 18.79 -4.00
N TYR A 125 -0.84 17.49 -4.29
CA TYR A 125 -0.59 16.97 -5.63
C TYR A 125 -1.62 17.50 -6.64
N ALA A 126 -2.91 17.47 -6.28
CA ALA A 126 -3.99 17.91 -7.16
C ALA A 126 -3.91 19.42 -7.51
N VAL A 127 -3.44 20.24 -6.57
CA VAL A 127 -3.17 21.68 -6.82
C VAL A 127 -2.07 21.87 -7.86
N ALA A 128 -1.05 21.03 -7.84
CA ALA A 128 0.09 21.10 -8.77
C ALA A 128 -0.14 20.32 -10.07
N SER A 129 -1.26 19.61 -10.22
CA SER A 129 -1.53 18.72 -11.34
C SER A 129 -2.78 19.13 -12.12
N THR A 130 -2.73 18.94 -13.44
CA THR A 130 -3.91 19.10 -14.32
C THR A 130 -4.70 17.80 -14.49
N LYS A 131 -4.20 16.67 -13.98
CA LYS A 131 -4.87 15.37 -14.07
C LYS A 131 -6.08 15.32 -13.14
N LEU A 132 -7.02 14.42 -13.44
CA LEU A 132 -8.01 14.00 -12.46
C LEU A 132 -7.31 13.20 -11.36
N ASN A 133 -7.65 13.49 -10.12
CA ASN A 133 -7.09 12.89 -8.91
C ASN A 133 -8.19 12.11 -8.19
N PHE A 134 -8.04 10.81 -8.08
CA PHE A 134 -8.92 9.93 -7.33
C PHE A 134 -8.25 9.57 -6.02
N ILE A 135 -8.95 9.76 -4.92
CA ILE A 135 -8.44 9.53 -3.57
C ILE A 135 -9.31 8.46 -2.94
N ILE A 136 -8.73 7.33 -2.54
CA ILE A 136 -9.41 6.29 -1.76
C ILE A 136 -8.87 6.35 -0.34
N ILE A 137 -9.74 6.59 0.63
CA ILE A 137 -9.35 6.88 2.01
C ILE A 137 -10.39 6.31 2.98
N GLY A 138 -9.92 5.73 4.10
CA GLY A 138 -10.78 5.34 5.20
C GLY A 138 -11.21 6.52 6.06
N ASP A 139 -12.26 6.33 6.84
CA ASP A 139 -12.88 7.33 7.72
C ASP A 139 -11.91 7.96 8.72
N LEU A 140 -11.21 7.16 9.51
CA LEU A 140 -10.24 7.68 10.48
C LEU A 140 -9.13 8.48 9.80
N SER A 141 -8.58 7.97 8.70
CA SER A 141 -7.56 8.69 7.93
C SER A 141 -8.09 10.01 7.38
N PHE A 142 -9.35 10.04 6.95
CA PHE A 142 -10.02 11.25 6.51
C PHE A 142 -10.19 12.27 7.66
N PHE A 143 -10.67 11.84 8.83
CA PHE A 143 -10.85 12.71 9.99
C PHE A 143 -9.55 13.31 10.50
N TYR A 144 -8.46 12.52 10.52
CA TYR A 144 -7.13 13.02 10.92
C TYR A 144 -6.63 14.18 10.05
N ASP A 145 -7.12 14.29 8.82
CA ASP A 145 -6.54 15.17 7.80
C ASP A 145 -7.60 15.99 7.04
N MET A 146 -8.84 16.00 7.51
CA MET A 146 -9.96 16.68 6.85
C MET A 146 -9.77 18.18 6.67
N ASN A 147 -8.91 18.81 7.48
CA ASN A 147 -8.55 20.21 7.36
C ASN A 147 -7.86 20.53 6.02
N ALA A 148 -7.32 19.53 5.31
CA ALA A 148 -6.81 19.69 3.96
C ALA A 148 -7.85 20.23 2.97
N LEU A 149 -9.13 20.02 3.26
CA LEU A 149 -10.26 20.51 2.45
C LEU A 149 -10.72 21.94 2.82
N TRP A 150 -10.13 22.56 3.82
CA TRP A 150 -10.53 23.91 4.24
C TRP A 150 -9.91 25.03 3.40
N ASN A 151 -8.88 24.72 2.63
CA ASN A 151 -8.26 25.69 1.73
C ASN A 151 -9.08 25.83 0.43
N GLN A 152 -8.87 26.94 -0.29
CA GLN A 152 -9.57 27.25 -1.53
C GLN A 152 -8.67 27.08 -2.79
N ASN A 153 -7.52 26.41 -2.64
CA ASN A 153 -6.53 26.34 -3.72
C ASN A 153 -6.73 25.15 -4.66
N TYR A 154 -7.54 24.15 -4.27
CA TYR A 154 -7.81 22.98 -5.11
C TYR A 154 -8.98 23.25 -6.07
N GLY A 155 -8.92 22.60 -7.24
CA GLY A 155 -9.91 22.72 -8.31
C GLY A 155 -10.93 21.58 -8.35
N ALA A 156 -11.68 21.53 -9.44
CA ALA A 156 -12.67 20.48 -9.70
C ALA A 156 -12.07 19.13 -10.13
N ASN A 157 -10.75 18.99 -10.06
CA ASN A 157 -10.02 17.79 -10.49
C ASN A 157 -9.87 16.72 -9.39
N ILE A 158 -10.64 16.79 -8.31
CA ILE A 158 -10.57 15.86 -7.17
C ILE A 158 -11.83 15.01 -7.09
N ARG A 159 -11.64 13.72 -6.82
CA ARG A 159 -12.69 12.74 -6.53
C ARG A 159 -12.28 11.93 -5.32
N ILE A 160 -13.10 11.87 -4.29
CA ILE A 160 -12.83 11.15 -3.04
C ILE A 160 -13.82 10.01 -2.90
N LEU A 161 -13.30 8.79 -2.76
CA LEU A 161 -14.03 7.63 -2.27
C LEU A 161 -13.68 7.48 -0.79
N LEU A 162 -14.61 7.88 0.08
CA LEU A 162 -14.53 7.67 1.51
C LEU A 162 -15.10 6.31 1.87
N LEU A 163 -14.27 5.45 2.46
CA LEU A 163 -14.66 4.15 2.99
C LEU A 163 -15.00 4.36 4.46
N ASN A 164 -16.28 4.42 4.77
CA ASN A 164 -16.75 4.58 6.14
C ASN A 164 -17.22 3.22 6.68
N ASN A 165 -16.42 2.66 7.57
CA ASN A 165 -16.70 1.41 8.28
C ASN A 165 -16.79 1.61 9.80
N GLU A 166 -16.94 2.88 10.22
CA GLU A 166 -17.16 3.28 11.60
C GLU A 166 -15.96 3.04 12.53
N GLY A 167 -14.73 3.00 11.97
CA GLY A 167 -13.52 2.93 12.79
C GLY A 167 -12.34 2.17 12.19
N GLY A 168 -11.45 1.71 13.06
CA GLY A 168 -10.24 0.97 12.69
C GLY A 168 -10.49 -0.52 12.51
N GLU A 169 -11.31 -0.93 11.56
CA GLU A 169 -11.72 -2.33 11.31
C GLU A 169 -10.56 -3.33 11.18
N ILE A 170 -9.40 -2.89 10.71
CA ILE A 170 -8.23 -3.77 10.61
C ILE A 170 -7.84 -4.38 11.96
N PHE A 171 -8.09 -3.69 13.06
CA PHE A 171 -7.75 -4.17 14.40
C PHE A 171 -8.62 -5.34 14.85
N HIS A 172 -9.84 -5.48 14.31
CA HIS A 172 -10.70 -6.62 14.59
C HIS A 172 -10.18 -7.93 13.97
N THR A 173 -9.32 -7.83 12.97
CA THR A 173 -8.76 -9.01 12.27
C THR A 173 -7.40 -9.45 12.81
N LEU A 174 -6.77 -8.65 13.69
CA LEU A 174 -5.45 -8.97 14.23
C LEU A 174 -5.56 -10.03 15.34
N PRO A 175 -4.75 -11.12 15.26
CA PRO A 175 -4.70 -12.11 16.34
C PRO A 175 -4.25 -11.51 17.67
N GLY A 176 -4.92 -11.86 18.75
CA GLY A 176 -4.54 -11.42 20.10
C GLY A 176 -5.04 -10.03 20.49
N MET A 177 -5.78 -9.34 19.64
CA MET A 177 -6.42 -8.09 20.02
C MET A 177 -7.59 -8.35 20.97
N ASP A 178 -7.57 -7.63 22.10
CA ASP A 178 -8.67 -7.65 23.06
C ASP A 178 -9.92 -6.97 22.45
N LYS A 179 -11.07 -7.63 22.58
CA LYS A 179 -12.37 -7.12 22.13
C LYS A 179 -13.15 -6.39 23.24
N SER A 180 -12.45 -5.90 24.24
CA SER A 180 -13.04 -5.12 25.34
C SER A 180 -13.61 -3.80 24.83
N SER A 181 -14.45 -3.17 25.65
CA SER A 181 -14.97 -1.82 25.36
C SER A 181 -13.86 -0.78 25.23
N ARG A 182 -12.76 -0.94 26.00
CA ARG A 182 -11.58 -0.06 25.90
C ARG A 182 -10.85 -0.20 24.57
N SER A 183 -10.75 -1.44 24.06
CA SER A 183 -10.17 -1.68 22.73
C SER A 183 -11.00 -0.97 21.65
N ARG A 184 -12.34 -1.03 21.72
CA ARG A 184 -13.21 -0.35 20.77
C ARG A 184 -13.08 1.18 20.85
N GLU A 185 -13.06 1.74 22.06
CA GLU A 185 -12.98 3.16 22.28
C GLU A 185 -11.62 3.78 21.89
N PHE A 186 -10.51 3.13 22.25
CA PHE A 186 -9.17 3.74 22.14
C PHE A 186 -8.31 3.19 21.02
N ILE A 187 -8.59 2.00 20.53
CA ILE A 187 -7.79 1.37 19.46
C ILE A 187 -8.52 1.39 18.13
N THR A 188 -9.76 0.88 18.09
CA THR A 188 -10.55 0.93 16.86
C THR A 188 -11.21 2.30 16.64
N ALA A 189 -11.32 3.11 17.70
CA ALA A 189 -11.91 4.44 17.65
C ALA A 189 -13.26 4.46 16.92
N GLU A 190 -14.14 3.55 17.34
CA GLU A 190 -15.51 3.46 16.80
C GLU A 190 -16.26 4.80 16.97
N HIS A 191 -17.02 5.22 15.95
CA HIS A 191 -17.75 6.50 15.93
C HIS A 191 -19.08 6.38 15.16
#